data_6525bd804ff509d7b10f7b5562612a1b
#
_entry.id   6525bd804ff509d7b10f7b5562612a1b
#
_cell.length_a   1.000
_cell.length_b   1.000
_cell.length_c   1.000
_cell.angle_alpha   90.00
_cell.angle_beta   90.00
_cell.angle_gamma   90.00
#
_symmetry.space_group_name_H-M   'P 1'
#
loop_
_entity.id
_entity.type
_entity.pdbx_description
1 polymer ?
#
loop_
_entity_poly.entity_id
_entity_poly.type
_entity_poly.pdbx_seq_one_letter_code
_entity_poly.pdbx_strand_id
1 'polypeptide(L)'
;AKVTAAQTLSRRLQDRKLPVDGFTVREVVRKGWTGLKTNLQVEAALSVLEDHHWVSSSDIAEGVGRPTTKFYVNPRIFGRAP
;
A
#
# COMPACT_ATOMS: atom_id res chain seq x y z
N ALA A 1 14.86 -17.96 1.00
CA ALA A 1 14.58 -16.89 0.06
C ALA A 1 14.17 -15.62 0.82
N LYS A 2 14.62 -14.50 0.34
CA LYS A 2 14.30 -13.22 0.97
C LYS A 2 12.89 -12.79 0.63
N VAL A 3 12.14 -12.43 1.66
CA VAL A 3 10.83 -11.84 1.45
C VAL A 3 11.05 -10.34 1.26
N THR A 4 10.63 -9.82 0.12
CA THR A 4 10.78 -8.40 -0.14
C THR A 4 9.68 -7.61 0.58
N ALA A 5 9.91 -6.31 0.73
CA ALA A 5 8.90 -5.44 1.31
C ALA A 5 7.59 -5.50 0.52
N ALA A 6 7.70 -5.58 -0.81
CA ALA A 6 6.51 -5.68 -1.65
C ALA A 6 5.74 -6.97 -1.38
N GLN A 7 6.44 -8.07 -1.20
CA GLN A 7 5.78 -9.34 -0.89
C GLN A 7 5.08 -9.28 0.47
N THR A 8 5.74 -8.70 1.46
CA THR A 8 5.14 -8.54 2.78
C THR A 8 3.89 -7.69 2.68
N LEU A 9 3.98 -6.57 1.99
CA LEU A 9 2.84 -5.67 1.86
C LEU A 9 1.71 -6.33 1.08
N SER A 10 2.02 -7.05 0.02
CA SER A 10 0.98 -7.72 -0.76
C SER A 10 0.22 -8.73 0.09
N ARG A 11 0.92 -9.45 0.93
CA ARG A 11 0.27 -10.41 1.83
C ARG A 11 -0.65 -9.69 2.81
N ARG A 12 -0.19 -8.56 3.36
CA ARG A 12 -1.02 -7.78 4.28
C ARG A 12 -2.26 -7.24 3.59
N LEU A 13 -2.13 -6.85 2.34
CA LEU A 13 -3.28 -6.38 1.57
C LEU A 13 -4.29 -7.52 1.34
N GLN A 14 -3.80 -8.70 1.03
CA GLN A 14 -4.67 -9.85 0.83
C GLN A 14 -5.38 -10.24 2.13
N ASP A 15 -4.71 -10.04 3.27
CA ASP A 15 -5.32 -10.30 4.56
C ASP A 15 -6.24 -9.18 5.01
N ARG A 16 -6.42 -8.16 4.18
CA ARG A 16 -7.27 -7.00 4.46
C ARG A 16 -6.86 -6.28 5.72
N LYS A 17 -5.56 -6.19 5.93
CA LYS A 17 -5.02 -5.45 7.08
C LYS A 17 -5.03 -3.95 6.85
N LEU A 18 -5.23 -3.51 5.61
CA LEU A 18 -5.32 -2.10 5.26
C LEU A 18 -6.67 -1.84 4.61
N PRO A 19 -7.21 -0.61 4.77
CA PRO A 19 -8.49 -0.28 4.17
C PRO A 19 -8.39 -0.22 2.64
N VAL A 20 -9.37 -0.79 1.97
CA VAL A 20 -9.43 -0.72 0.52
C VAL A 20 -9.85 0.66 0.05
N ASP A 21 -10.48 1.43 0.94
CA ASP A 21 -10.95 2.77 0.62
C ASP A 21 -9.84 3.78 0.48
N GLY A 22 -8.65 3.40 0.84
CA GLY A 22 -7.50 4.27 0.73
C GLY A 22 -6.68 4.27 2.01
N PHE A 23 -5.37 4.31 1.83
CA PHE A 23 -4.44 4.40 2.95
C PHE A 23 -3.24 5.21 2.51
N THR A 24 -2.47 5.67 3.49
CA THR A 24 -1.27 6.45 3.21
C THR A 24 -0.03 5.67 3.62
N VAL A 25 1.12 6.15 3.12
CA VAL A 25 2.40 5.56 3.51
C VAL A 25 2.56 5.60 5.03
N ARG A 26 2.16 6.71 5.64
CA ARG A 26 2.26 6.86 7.08
C ARG A 26 1.49 5.78 7.82
N GLU A 27 0.31 5.43 7.34
CA GLU A 27 -0.49 4.40 7.99
C GLU A 27 0.20 3.05 7.96
N VAL A 28 0.85 2.73 6.84
CA VAL A 28 1.59 1.48 6.73
C VAL A 28 2.78 1.47 7.67
N VAL A 29 3.51 2.58 7.73
CA VAL A 29 4.66 2.70 8.63
C VAL A 29 4.24 2.52 10.08
N ARG A 30 3.08 3.06 10.44
CA ARG A 30 2.58 2.95 11.81
C ARG A 30 2.24 1.52 12.22
N LYS A 31 1.97 0.66 11.25
CA LYS A 31 1.72 -0.75 11.56
C LYS A 31 2.97 -1.44 12.07
N GLY A 32 4.14 -0.94 11.72
CA GLY A 32 5.39 -1.49 12.20
C GLY A 32 5.73 -2.87 11.68
N TRP A 33 5.20 -3.22 10.51
CA TRP A 33 5.47 -4.53 9.93
C TRP A 33 6.94 -4.64 9.52
N THR A 34 7.47 -5.85 9.62
CA THR A 34 8.86 -6.11 9.25
C THR A 34 9.08 -5.75 7.78
N GLY A 35 10.14 -4.96 7.53
CA GLY A 35 10.44 -4.51 6.19
C GLY A 35 9.64 -3.32 5.71
N LEU A 36 8.71 -2.82 6.53
CA LEU A 36 7.84 -1.70 6.18
C LEU A 36 7.81 -0.68 7.31
N LYS A 37 8.97 -0.42 7.90
CA LYS A 37 9.05 0.47 9.06
C LYS A 37 9.45 1.89 8.72
N THR A 38 9.91 2.12 7.51
CA THR A 38 10.30 3.46 7.07
C THR A 38 9.51 3.85 5.84
N ASN A 39 9.42 5.16 5.59
CA ASN A 39 8.72 5.65 4.42
C ASN A 39 9.34 5.10 3.14
N LEU A 40 10.66 5.05 3.08
CA LEU A 40 11.33 4.55 1.89
C LEU A 40 10.97 3.10 1.59
N GLN A 41 10.92 2.29 2.63
CA GLN A 41 10.57 0.88 2.46
C GLN A 41 9.14 0.73 1.94
N VAL A 42 8.23 1.50 2.52
CA VAL A 42 6.82 1.42 2.12
C VAL A 42 6.64 1.95 0.71
N GLU A 43 7.28 3.07 0.38
CA GLU A 43 7.15 3.64 -0.94
C GLU A 43 7.69 2.71 -2.01
N ALA A 44 8.82 2.07 -1.74
CA ALA A 44 9.39 1.12 -2.68
C ALA A 44 8.45 -0.07 -2.88
N ALA A 45 7.88 -0.57 -1.80
CA ALA A 45 6.94 -1.69 -1.89
C ALA A 45 5.68 -1.30 -2.67
N LEU A 46 5.15 -0.12 -2.40
CA LEU A 46 3.95 0.34 -3.08
C LEU A 46 4.22 0.57 -4.57
N SER A 47 5.41 1.05 -4.91
CA SER A 47 5.77 1.24 -6.32
C SER A 47 5.73 -0.08 -7.07
N VAL A 48 6.27 -1.14 -6.47
CA VAL A 48 6.23 -2.45 -7.10
C VAL A 48 4.80 -2.94 -7.26
N LEU A 49 3.98 -2.78 -6.22
CA LEU A 49 2.60 -3.21 -6.27
C LEU A 49 1.78 -2.41 -7.28
N GLU A 50 2.10 -1.14 -7.41
CA GLU A 50 1.43 -0.30 -8.40
C GLU A 50 1.75 -0.78 -9.81
N ASP A 51 3.00 -1.16 -10.05
CA ASP A 51 3.39 -1.71 -11.35
C ASP A 51 2.64 -2.99 -11.68
N HIS A 52 2.27 -3.75 -10.67
CA HIS A 52 1.51 -4.98 -10.86
C HIS A 52 0.00 -4.76 -10.76
N HIS A 53 -0.42 -3.51 -10.71
CA HIS A 53 -1.84 -3.15 -10.65
C HIS A 53 -2.55 -3.66 -9.42
N TRP A 54 -1.82 -3.87 -8.34
CA TRP A 54 -2.40 -4.25 -7.06
C TRP A 54 -2.94 -3.06 -6.30
N VAL A 55 -2.29 -1.92 -6.46
CA VAL A 55 -2.73 -0.68 -5.84
C VAL A 55 -2.65 0.44 -6.85
N SER A 56 -3.40 1.49 -6.61
CA SER A 56 -3.31 2.70 -7.41
C SER A 56 -3.13 3.88 -6.47
N SER A 57 -2.40 4.89 -6.93
CA SER A 57 -2.17 6.08 -6.13
C SER A 57 -3.01 7.23 -6.65
N SER A 58 -3.41 8.08 -5.74
CA SER A 58 -4.16 9.27 -6.09
C SER A 58 -3.73 10.41 -5.18
N ASP A 59 -3.40 11.55 -5.77
CA ASP A 59 -3.03 12.72 -5.00
C ASP A 59 -4.29 13.46 -4.62
N ILE A 60 -4.45 13.67 -3.32
CA ILE A 60 -5.60 14.40 -2.82
C ILE A 60 -5.12 15.73 -2.27
N ALA A 61 -5.53 16.80 -2.92
CA ALA A 61 -5.24 18.14 -2.44
C ALA A 61 -6.45 18.61 -1.65
N GLU A 62 -6.31 18.62 -0.35
CA GLU A 62 -7.40 19.03 0.51
C GLU A 62 -7.11 20.44 1.02
N GLY A 63 -7.63 21.42 0.32
CA GLY A 63 -7.58 22.79 0.78
C GLY A 63 -6.17 23.29 0.98
N VAL A 64 -5.87 23.67 2.20
CA VAL A 64 -4.60 24.26 2.56
C VAL A 64 -3.61 23.18 2.93
N GLY A 65 -2.42 23.23 2.35
CA GLY A 65 -1.37 22.37 2.78
C GLY A 65 -0.85 21.49 1.67
N ARG A 66 -0.11 20.48 2.08
CA ARG A 66 0.52 19.60 1.12
C ARG A 66 -0.45 18.58 0.59
N PRO A 67 -0.35 18.26 -0.70
CA PRO A 67 -1.15 17.17 -1.24
C PRO A 67 -0.74 15.86 -0.55
N THR A 68 -1.74 15.06 -0.25
CA THR A 68 -1.53 13.75 0.37
C THR A 68 -1.79 12.69 -0.68
N THR A 69 -0.85 11.78 -0.83
CA THR A 69 -1.03 10.67 -1.75
C THR A 69 -1.70 9.53 -1.02
N LYS A 70 -2.84 9.11 -1.52
CA LYS A 70 -3.53 7.94 -1.00
C LYS A 70 -3.39 6.78 -1.97
N PHE A 71 -3.30 5.60 -1.40
CA PHE A 71 -3.20 4.38 -2.19
C PHE A 71 -4.47 3.57 -1.99
N TYR A 72 -5.01 3.10 -3.10
CA TYR A 72 -6.24 2.32 -3.10
C TYR A 72 -5.94 0.91 -3.54
N VAL A 73 -6.49 -0.05 -2.84
CA VAL A 73 -6.27 -1.45 -3.16
C VAL A 73 -7.17 -1.86 -4.30
N ASN A 74 -6.60 -2.51 -5.30
CA ASN A 74 -7.38 -3.03 -6.41
C ASN A 74 -8.24 -4.19 -5.91
N PRO A 75 -9.57 -4.08 -6.01
CA PRO A 75 -10.44 -5.14 -5.51
C PRO A 75 -10.25 -6.48 -6.21
N ARG A 76 -9.61 -6.47 -7.37
CA ARG A 76 -9.37 -7.71 -8.10
C ARG A 76 -8.46 -8.67 -7.38
N ILE A 77 -7.60 -8.15 -6.48
CA ILE A 77 -6.72 -9.04 -5.73
C ILE A 77 -7.50 -9.87 -4.71
N PHE A 78 -8.68 -9.41 -4.32
CA PHE A 78 -9.56 -10.16 -3.43
C PHE A 78 -10.57 -10.99 -4.20
N GLY A 79 -10.92 -10.55 -5.38
CA GLY A 79 -11.99 -11.14 -6.15
C GLY A 79 -11.54 -12.25 -7.06
N ARG A 80 -10.50 -12.94 -6.68
CA ARG A 80 -10.08 -14.09 -7.46
C ARG A 80 -11.07 -15.20 -7.27
N ALA A 81 -12.06 -15.12 -8.05
CA ALA A 81 -13.06 -16.15 -7.96
C ALA A 81 -12.43 -17.48 -8.24
N PRO A 82 -12.74 -18.45 -7.47
CA PRO A 82 -12.31 -19.78 -7.76
C PRO A 82 -12.98 -20.29 -9.02
#